data_f5cfeafb4751b02a4a6e95ace460a387
#
_entry.id   f5cfeafb4751b02a4a6e95ace460a387
#
_cell.length_a   1.000
_cell.length_b   1.000
_cell.length_c   1.000
_cell.angle_alpha   90.00
_cell.angle_beta   90.00
_cell.angle_gamma   90.00
#
_symmetry.space_group_name_H-M   'P 1'
#
loop_
_entity.id
_entity.type
_entity.pdbx_description
1 polymer ?
#
loop_
_entity_poly.entity_id
_entity_poly.type
_entity_poly.pdbx_seq_one_letter_code
_entity_poly.pdbx_strand_id
1 'polypeptide(L)'
;MTNSKILICDDEEGVRESLKLILGDHYNLITVDSGEMALKALSNCKDVQIVLLDIKMPKTNGLDVLQEIKMKSPHLKIIMVTGYKSVETAAEAARLDASGYIVKPFKSQEILDTVKKNLES
;
A
#
# COMPACT_ATOMS: atom_id res chain seq x y z
N MET A 1 7.55 17.06 -10.92
CA MET A 1 7.92 16.25 -9.75
C MET A 1 7.00 16.55 -8.59
N THR A 2 6.51 15.55 -7.91
CA THR A 2 5.59 15.72 -6.79
C THR A 2 6.30 15.41 -5.47
N ASN A 3 5.85 16.07 -4.38
CA ASN A 3 6.35 15.80 -3.03
C ASN A 3 5.49 14.79 -2.28
N SER A 4 4.59 14.11 -2.99
CA SER A 4 3.71 13.11 -2.39
C SER A 4 4.52 12.00 -1.76
N LYS A 5 4.13 11.60 -0.56
CA LYS A 5 4.82 10.57 0.21
C LYS A 5 3.98 9.29 0.21
N ILE A 6 4.63 8.18 -0.09
CA ILE A 6 3.99 6.87 -0.21
C ILE A 6 4.68 5.91 0.73
N LEU A 7 3.90 5.17 1.51
CA LEU A 7 4.40 4.11 2.37
C LEU A 7 4.21 2.77 1.66
N ILE A 8 5.27 1.99 1.59
CA ILE A 8 5.26 0.65 1.00
C ILE A 8 5.47 -0.36 2.12
N CYS A 9 4.51 -1.26 2.30
CA CYS A 9 4.55 -2.28 3.34
C CYS A 9 4.45 -3.67 2.70
N ASP A 10 5.56 -4.41 2.71
CA ASP A 10 5.63 -5.73 2.12
C ASP A 10 6.81 -6.45 2.77
N ASP A 11 6.63 -7.72 3.14
CA ASP A 11 7.69 -8.48 3.80
C ASP A 11 8.74 -9.01 2.83
N GLU A 12 8.47 -8.95 1.52
CA GLU A 12 9.40 -9.43 0.50
C GLU A 12 10.29 -8.30 0.02
N GLU A 13 11.59 -8.43 0.27
CA GLU A 13 12.55 -7.39 -0.13
C GLU A 13 12.52 -7.13 -1.64
N GLY A 14 12.38 -8.19 -2.45
CA GLY A 14 12.33 -8.05 -3.91
C GLY A 14 11.17 -7.18 -4.36
N VAL A 15 10.02 -7.29 -3.70
CA VAL A 15 8.85 -6.48 -4.03
C VAL A 15 9.10 -5.04 -3.63
N ARG A 16 9.62 -4.81 -2.43
CA ARG A 16 9.94 -3.44 -1.99
C ARG A 16 10.92 -2.78 -2.96
N GLU A 17 11.97 -3.50 -3.37
CA GLU A 17 12.96 -2.94 -4.31
C GLU A 17 12.35 -2.66 -5.67
N SER A 18 11.47 -3.54 -6.17
CA SER A 18 10.77 -3.30 -7.44
C SER A 18 9.93 -2.04 -7.37
N LEU A 19 9.18 -1.88 -6.29
CA LEU A 19 8.33 -0.69 -6.13
C LEU A 19 9.15 0.58 -5.99
N LYS A 20 10.31 0.50 -5.34
CA LYS A 20 11.22 1.65 -5.25
C LYS A 20 11.74 2.06 -6.61
N LEU A 21 12.05 1.09 -7.47
CA LEU A 21 12.51 1.39 -8.84
C LEU A 21 11.40 2.03 -9.67
N ILE A 22 10.17 1.57 -9.49
CA ILE A 22 9.03 2.09 -10.26
C ILE A 22 8.66 3.51 -9.81
N LEU A 23 8.61 3.73 -8.51
CA LEU A 23 8.02 4.94 -7.93
C LEU A 23 9.04 5.98 -7.45
N GLY A 24 10.28 5.56 -7.24
CA GLY A 24 11.26 6.41 -6.56
C GLY A 24 11.62 7.71 -7.26
N ASP A 25 11.51 7.74 -8.60
CA ASP A 25 11.80 8.96 -9.36
C ASP A 25 10.66 9.97 -9.30
N HIS A 26 9.49 9.55 -8.84
CA HIS A 26 8.27 10.37 -8.89
C HIS A 26 7.77 10.79 -7.52
N TYR A 27 8.09 10.03 -6.48
CA TYR A 27 7.50 10.23 -5.15
C TYR A 27 8.52 9.99 -4.05
N ASN A 28 8.23 10.53 -2.86
CA ASN A 28 9.01 10.23 -1.65
C ASN A 28 8.48 8.93 -1.06
N LEU A 29 9.37 7.97 -0.81
CA LEU A 29 8.99 6.64 -0.38
C LEU A 29 9.49 6.33 1.02
N ILE A 30 8.63 5.65 1.79
CA ILE A 30 9.01 4.99 3.04
C ILE A 30 8.72 3.52 2.84
N THR A 31 9.66 2.64 3.13
CA THR A 31 9.44 1.20 3.00
C THR A 31 9.57 0.53 4.36
N VAL A 32 8.63 -0.37 4.64
CA VAL A 32 8.62 -1.16 5.87
C VAL A 32 8.29 -2.61 5.51
N ASP A 33 8.59 -3.54 6.42
CA ASP A 33 8.45 -4.97 6.14
C ASP A 33 7.39 -5.66 7.00
N SER A 34 6.64 -4.93 7.80
CA SER A 34 5.61 -5.52 8.66
C SER A 34 4.50 -4.53 8.92
N GLY A 35 3.33 -5.08 9.30
CA GLY A 35 2.19 -4.24 9.66
C GLY A 35 2.45 -3.36 10.87
N GLU A 36 3.18 -3.89 11.85
CA GLU A 36 3.55 -3.11 13.04
C GLU A 36 4.37 -1.89 12.65
N MET A 37 5.36 -2.08 11.79
CA MET A 37 6.19 -0.96 11.33
C MET A 37 5.40 0.02 10.47
N ALA A 38 4.42 -0.47 9.70
CA ALA A 38 3.57 0.42 8.91
C ALA A 38 2.76 1.34 9.80
N LEU A 39 2.14 0.79 10.85
CA LEU A 39 1.35 1.59 11.78
C LEU A 39 2.22 2.60 12.52
N LYS A 40 3.42 2.19 12.90
CA LYS A 40 4.37 3.08 13.57
C LYS A 40 4.80 4.22 12.64
N ALA A 41 5.11 3.89 11.38
CA ALA A 41 5.51 4.91 10.42
C ALA A 41 4.40 5.93 10.19
N LEU A 42 3.15 5.48 10.08
CA LEU A 42 2.02 6.38 9.89
C LEU A 42 1.76 7.25 11.12
N SER A 43 2.04 6.73 12.30
CA SER A 43 1.95 7.51 13.52
C SER A 43 2.96 8.65 13.55
N ASN A 44 4.15 8.41 12.98
CA ASN A 44 5.24 9.39 12.98
C ASN A 44 5.23 10.31 11.76
N CYS A 45 4.63 9.90 10.66
CA CYS A 45 4.63 10.64 9.40
C CYS A 45 3.20 10.88 8.94
N LYS A 46 2.67 12.04 9.30
CA LYS A 46 1.27 12.39 9.00
C LYS A 46 1.04 12.83 7.57
N ASP A 47 2.11 13.00 6.81
CA ASP A 47 2.03 13.49 5.44
C ASP A 47 2.02 12.38 4.40
N VAL A 48 1.93 11.12 4.81
CA VAL A 48 1.76 9.99 3.89
C VAL A 48 0.38 10.09 3.23
N GLN A 49 0.34 9.98 1.93
CA GLN A 49 -0.90 10.12 1.16
C GLN A 49 -1.44 8.81 0.62
N ILE A 50 -0.55 7.83 0.39
CA ILE A 50 -0.94 6.51 -0.11
C ILE A 50 -0.12 5.45 0.62
N VAL A 51 -0.76 4.32 0.90
CA VAL A 51 -0.09 3.12 1.40
C VAL A 51 -0.27 2.00 0.39
N LEU A 52 0.84 1.36 0.01
CA LEU A 52 0.82 0.12 -0.76
C LEU A 52 1.04 -1.01 0.24
N LEU A 53 0.10 -1.91 0.36
CA LEU A 53 0.03 -2.84 1.48
C LEU A 53 -0.22 -4.26 0.99
N ASP A 54 0.66 -5.19 1.38
CA ASP A 54 0.46 -6.61 1.10
C ASP A 54 -0.47 -7.22 2.14
N ILE A 55 -1.20 -8.26 1.75
CA ILE A 55 -2.10 -8.97 2.66
C ILE A 55 -1.35 -10.03 3.46
N LYS A 56 -0.57 -10.87 2.78
CA LYS A 56 0.09 -12.00 3.44
C LYS A 56 1.47 -11.59 3.96
N MET A 57 1.55 -11.38 5.27
CA MET A 57 2.81 -11.06 5.93
C MET A 57 2.94 -11.93 7.18
N PRO A 58 4.19 -12.22 7.63
CA PRO A 58 4.37 -12.96 8.88
C PRO A 58 3.70 -12.24 10.05
N LYS A 59 3.00 -13.00 10.89
CA LYS A 59 2.38 -12.51 12.13
C LYS A 59 1.28 -11.48 11.95
N THR A 60 1.01 -11.01 10.72
CA THR A 60 0.03 -9.95 10.51
C THR A 60 -0.69 -10.17 9.19
N ASN A 61 -2.02 -10.05 9.20
CA ASN A 61 -2.82 -10.06 8.00
C ASN A 61 -3.00 -8.62 7.54
N GLY A 62 -2.66 -8.34 6.28
CA GLY A 62 -2.77 -6.98 5.74
C GLY A 62 -4.17 -6.40 5.78
N LEU A 63 -5.21 -7.25 5.74
CA LEU A 63 -6.59 -6.77 5.86
C LEU A 63 -6.86 -6.18 7.25
N ASP A 64 -6.25 -6.76 8.28
CA ASP A 64 -6.37 -6.21 9.64
C ASP A 64 -5.64 -4.88 9.74
N VAL A 65 -4.48 -4.77 9.10
CA VAL A 65 -3.73 -3.51 9.05
C VAL A 65 -4.53 -2.44 8.31
N LEU A 66 -5.12 -2.81 7.18
CA LEU A 66 -6.00 -1.91 6.41
C LEU A 66 -7.11 -1.35 7.31
N GLN A 67 -7.79 -2.23 8.02
CA GLN A 67 -8.88 -1.82 8.89
C GLN A 67 -8.41 -0.85 9.97
N GLU A 68 -7.30 -1.16 10.60
CA GLU A 68 -6.76 -0.31 11.65
C GLU A 68 -6.33 1.05 11.13
N ILE A 69 -5.69 1.09 9.96
CA ILE A 69 -5.29 2.35 9.33
C ILE A 69 -6.52 3.22 9.03
N LYS A 70 -7.55 2.61 8.45
CA LYS A 70 -8.76 3.35 8.07
C LYS A 70 -9.52 3.88 9.29
N MET A 71 -9.47 3.16 10.41
CA MET A 71 -10.07 3.64 11.65
C MET A 71 -9.38 4.91 12.16
N LYS A 72 -8.06 4.98 12.02
CA LYS A 72 -7.27 6.11 12.51
C LYS A 72 -7.14 7.24 11.49
N SER A 73 -7.16 6.90 10.21
CA SER A 73 -6.92 7.85 9.11
C SER A 73 -7.87 7.55 7.95
N PRO A 74 -9.16 7.89 8.09
CA PRO A 74 -10.17 7.52 7.08
C PRO A 74 -9.90 8.08 5.68
N HIS A 75 -9.13 9.15 5.57
CA HIS A 75 -8.85 9.79 4.28
C HIS A 75 -7.67 9.18 3.54
N LEU A 76 -6.88 8.35 4.22
CA LEU A 76 -5.68 7.79 3.63
C LEU A 76 -6.05 6.74 2.58
N LYS A 77 -5.42 6.83 1.41
CA LYS A 77 -5.67 5.89 0.32
C LYS A 77 -4.81 4.66 0.53
N ILE A 78 -5.44 3.48 0.53
CA ILE A 78 -4.74 2.21 0.72
C ILE A 78 -4.93 1.36 -0.52
N ILE A 79 -3.84 1.00 -1.17
CA ILE A 79 -3.86 0.12 -2.34
C ILE A 79 -3.25 -1.22 -1.93
N MET A 80 -4.03 -2.30 -2.05
CA MET A 80 -3.52 -3.63 -1.76
C MET A 80 -2.66 -4.10 -2.92
N VAL A 81 -1.46 -4.64 -2.63
CA VAL A 81 -0.56 -5.20 -3.64
C VAL A 81 -0.19 -6.59 -3.14
N THR A 82 -0.81 -7.62 -3.69
CA THR A 82 -0.75 -8.94 -3.08
C THR A 82 -0.79 -10.07 -4.10
N GLY A 83 -0.31 -11.25 -3.71
CA GLY A 83 -0.43 -12.45 -4.52
C GLY A 83 -1.79 -13.11 -4.44
N TYR A 84 -2.67 -12.69 -3.56
CA TYR A 84 -4.02 -13.26 -3.46
C TYR A 84 -4.88 -12.82 -4.64
N LYS A 85 -5.36 -13.80 -5.41
CA LYS A 85 -6.19 -13.55 -6.60
C LYS A 85 -7.67 -13.80 -6.34
N SER A 86 -8.03 -14.16 -5.12
CA SER A 86 -9.39 -14.55 -4.76
C SER A 86 -10.33 -13.35 -4.85
N VAL A 87 -11.49 -13.59 -5.47
CA VAL A 87 -12.57 -12.60 -5.53
C VAL A 87 -13.04 -12.25 -4.12
N GLU A 88 -13.10 -13.25 -3.24
CA GLU A 88 -13.52 -13.03 -1.85
C GLU A 88 -12.57 -12.09 -1.12
N THR A 89 -11.27 -12.26 -1.30
CA THR A 89 -10.28 -11.41 -0.66
C THR A 89 -10.36 -9.96 -1.19
N ALA A 90 -10.51 -9.82 -2.51
CA ALA A 90 -10.65 -8.49 -3.11
C ALA A 90 -11.93 -7.80 -2.64
N ALA A 91 -13.02 -8.56 -2.53
CA ALA A 91 -14.29 -8.02 -2.03
C ALA A 91 -14.18 -7.58 -0.57
N GLU A 92 -13.45 -8.36 0.25
CA GLU A 92 -13.24 -8.00 1.65
C GLU A 92 -12.43 -6.71 1.76
N ALA A 93 -11.37 -6.57 0.96
CA ALA A 93 -10.57 -5.35 0.93
C ALA A 93 -11.43 -4.15 0.55
N ALA A 94 -12.30 -4.31 -0.44
CA ALA A 94 -13.20 -3.23 -0.85
C ALA A 94 -14.18 -2.85 0.25
N ARG A 95 -14.71 -3.83 0.98
CA ARG A 95 -15.61 -3.56 2.12
C ARG A 95 -14.89 -2.79 3.22
N LEU A 96 -13.59 -3.03 3.39
CA LEU A 96 -12.78 -2.32 4.38
C LEU A 96 -12.24 -1.01 3.83
N ASP A 97 -12.74 -0.58 2.67
CA ASP A 97 -12.47 0.72 2.06
C ASP A 97 -11.05 0.84 1.47
N ALA A 98 -10.51 -0.26 0.94
CA ALA A 98 -9.29 -0.17 0.14
C ALA A 98 -9.60 0.61 -1.14
N SER A 99 -8.65 1.43 -1.56
CA SER A 99 -8.80 2.29 -2.75
C SER A 99 -8.40 1.58 -4.03
N GLY A 100 -7.68 0.47 -3.94
CA GLY A 100 -7.26 -0.29 -5.10
C GLY A 100 -6.75 -1.67 -4.71
N TYR A 101 -6.62 -2.54 -5.71
CA TYR A 101 -6.19 -3.91 -5.49
C TYR A 101 -5.38 -4.36 -6.71
N ILE A 102 -4.10 -4.61 -6.49
CA ILE A 102 -3.18 -5.04 -7.56
C ILE A 102 -2.66 -6.42 -7.21
N VAL A 103 -2.77 -7.34 -8.17
CA VAL A 103 -2.33 -8.72 -7.98
C VAL A 103 -0.91 -8.90 -8.51
N LYS A 104 -0.05 -9.52 -7.71
CA LYS A 104 1.32 -9.87 -8.13
C LYS A 104 1.29 -11.06 -9.08
N PRO A 105 2.17 -11.11 -10.07
CA PRO A 105 3.15 -10.10 -10.42
C PRO A 105 2.51 -8.91 -11.13
N PHE A 106 2.98 -7.73 -10.83
CA PHE A 106 2.41 -6.50 -11.38
C PHE A 106 3.30 -5.93 -12.49
N LYS A 107 2.71 -5.07 -13.30
CA LYS A 107 3.44 -4.31 -14.31
C LYS A 107 3.74 -2.92 -13.78
N SER A 108 4.86 -2.35 -14.17
CA SER A 108 5.26 -1.01 -13.73
C SER A 108 4.18 0.02 -14.04
N GLN A 109 3.61 -0.05 -15.24
CA GLN A 109 2.61 0.93 -15.65
C GLN A 109 1.35 0.83 -14.80
N GLU A 110 0.96 -0.38 -14.39
CA GLU A 110 -0.19 -0.57 -13.53
C GLU A 110 0.01 0.13 -12.18
N ILE A 111 1.19 -0.03 -11.60
CA ILE A 111 1.52 0.63 -10.33
C ILE A 111 1.48 2.15 -10.50
N LEU A 112 2.13 2.67 -11.54
CA LEU A 112 2.18 4.11 -11.77
C LEU A 112 0.79 4.70 -11.98
N ASP A 113 -0.04 4.06 -12.79
CA ASP A 113 -1.37 4.55 -13.10
C ASP A 113 -2.27 4.52 -11.87
N THR A 114 -2.21 3.45 -11.09
CA THR A 114 -3.05 3.31 -9.90
C THR A 114 -2.68 4.34 -8.84
N VAL A 115 -1.39 4.56 -8.62
CA VAL A 115 -0.92 5.57 -7.67
C VAL A 115 -1.36 6.96 -8.12
N LYS A 116 -1.13 7.30 -9.39
CA LYS A 116 -1.49 8.61 -9.93
C LYS A 116 -2.99 8.87 -9.80
N LYS A 117 -3.80 7.89 -10.16
CA LYS A 117 -5.26 8.01 -10.08
C LYS A 117 -5.70 8.30 -8.64
N ASN A 118 -5.10 7.63 -7.66
CA ASN A 118 -5.48 7.82 -6.27
C ASN A 118 -5.01 9.15 -5.71
N LEU A 119 -3.90 9.68 -6.21
CA LEU A 119 -3.43 11.00 -5.77
C LEU A 119 -4.30 12.12 -6.33
N GLU A 120 -4.97 11.89 -7.46
CA GLU A 120 -5.80 12.88 -8.12
C GLU A 120 -7.24 12.91 -7.61
N SER A 121 -7.64 11.95 -6.82
CA SER A 121 -9.02 11.83 -6.36
C SER A 121 -9.24 12.44 -4.97
#